data_9f34f03553cfe6f781800c48840fc5d7
#
_entry.id   9f34f03553cfe6f781800c48840fc5d7
#
_cell.length_a   1.000
_cell.length_b   1.000
_cell.length_c   1.000
_cell.angle_alpha   90.00
_cell.angle_beta   90.00
_cell.angle_gamma   90.00
#
_symmetry.space_group_name_H-M   'P 1'
#
loop_
_entity.id
_entity.type
_entity.pdbx_description
1 polymer ?
#
loop_
_entity_poly.entity_id
_entity_poly.type
_entity_poly.pdbx_seq_one_letter_code
_entity_poly.pdbx_strand_id
1 'polypeptide(L)'
;MALIDVLVPDIGDFKDVAVIELLVKPGDTIAVDQSLITVESDKASMEIPSSHAGVVKELKLGIGDKVSQGSLVLTLESAGAAAATSATAAPAPAAAAPAPAAAPAPQAASHAGGADLECDMLVLGAGPGGYSAAFRAADLGMKVVLVERFPTLGGVCLNVGCIPSKALLHVAAVMDEVKHFADLGVEFAAPKVDLSKLLAHKNKVVGKLTGGLAAMAKMRKVTVVQGDGSFADPHHLSVVMADGKTQTIRFKSAIIAAGSEAVKLPFLPADDRIVTSTGALQLRQQPKTMLVIGGGIIGLEMGTVYSTLGARLDVVEMLDGLMQGADRDLVKVWQKMNAHRFDKLMLKTKTVGAEATADGIKVSFEGLDGTKSEGVYDLVLQAVGRVPNGKKIGADKAGVVVGDRGFIPVDVQMRTNVPHIFAIGDIVGQPMLAHKAVHEAHVAAEVAAGDSKAQFDARVIPSVAYTDPEVAWVGLTEDEAKAKGIAVKKGLFPWTASGRAIANGRDEGFTKLLFSA
;
A
#
# COMPACT_ATOMS: atom_id res chain seq x y z
N MET A 1 -34.78 10.69 -36.96
CA MET A 1 -34.04 10.78 -35.69
C MET A 1 -35.07 10.71 -34.58
N ALA A 2 -34.89 9.85 -33.59
CA ALA A 2 -35.83 9.72 -32.47
C ALA A 2 -35.46 10.75 -31.39
N LEU A 3 -36.47 11.44 -30.86
CA LEU A 3 -36.32 12.29 -29.69
C LEU A 3 -36.44 11.43 -28.46
N ILE A 4 -35.52 11.58 -27.51
CA ILE A 4 -35.46 10.85 -26.26
C ILE A 4 -35.57 11.85 -25.12
N ASP A 5 -36.53 11.64 -24.25
CA ASP A 5 -36.69 12.45 -23.05
C ASP A 5 -35.78 11.92 -21.93
N VAL A 6 -34.96 12.80 -21.34
CA VAL A 6 -34.09 12.48 -20.20
C VAL A 6 -34.75 13.02 -18.93
N LEU A 7 -35.03 12.10 -18.03
CA LEU A 7 -35.72 12.37 -16.77
C LEU A 7 -34.74 12.32 -15.59
N VAL A 8 -35.10 13.01 -14.51
CA VAL A 8 -34.39 12.91 -13.23
C VAL A 8 -34.49 11.46 -12.72
N PRO A 9 -33.36 10.75 -12.50
CA PRO A 9 -33.36 9.39 -11.98
C PRO A 9 -33.87 9.33 -10.54
N ASP A 10 -33.81 8.16 -9.93
CA ASP A 10 -34.07 8.00 -8.48
C ASP A 10 -33.00 8.76 -7.70
N ILE A 11 -33.41 9.80 -6.98
CA ILE A 11 -32.58 10.64 -6.13
C ILE A 11 -32.84 10.40 -4.63
N GLY A 12 -33.41 9.23 -4.30
CA GLY A 12 -33.76 8.85 -2.94
C GLY A 12 -34.97 9.61 -2.39
N ASP A 13 -34.96 9.91 -1.08
CA ASP A 13 -36.10 10.54 -0.38
C ASP A 13 -36.24 12.06 -0.67
N PHE A 14 -35.49 12.61 -1.63
CA PHE A 14 -35.51 14.06 -1.94
C PHE A 14 -36.63 14.40 -2.93
N LYS A 15 -37.43 15.40 -2.57
CA LYS A 15 -38.50 15.96 -3.41
C LYS A 15 -38.33 17.48 -3.49
N ASP A 16 -38.73 18.05 -4.61
CA ASP A 16 -38.74 19.50 -4.85
C ASP A 16 -37.37 20.18 -4.60
N VAL A 17 -36.28 19.53 -5.04
CA VAL A 17 -34.93 20.08 -4.95
C VAL A 17 -34.68 21.15 -6.02
N ALA A 18 -34.00 22.24 -5.66
CA ALA A 18 -33.77 23.35 -6.58
C ALA A 18 -32.60 23.08 -7.53
N VAL A 19 -32.75 23.41 -8.80
CA VAL A 19 -31.66 23.42 -9.80
C VAL A 19 -30.81 24.66 -9.55
N ILE A 20 -29.53 24.44 -9.21
CA ILE A 20 -28.57 25.53 -8.93
C ILE A 20 -27.62 25.79 -10.09
N GLU A 21 -27.42 24.80 -10.97
CA GLU A 21 -26.51 24.92 -12.11
C GLU A 21 -26.99 24.07 -13.30
N LEU A 22 -26.76 24.59 -14.51
CA LEU A 22 -26.97 23.89 -15.78
C LEU A 22 -25.61 23.59 -16.38
N LEU A 23 -25.25 22.32 -16.55
CA LEU A 23 -23.94 21.87 -17.02
C LEU A 23 -23.89 21.64 -18.52
N VAL A 24 -25.05 21.72 -19.21
CA VAL A 24 -25.20 21.53 -20.66
C VAL A 24 -26.12 22.56 -21.26
N LYS A 25 -26.01 22.79 -22.58
CA LYS A 25 -26.84 23.73 -23.35
C LYS A 25 -27.34 23.08 -24.65
N PRO A 26 -28.39 23.60 -25.27
CA PRO A 26 -28.85 23.14 -26.58
C PRO A 26 -27.71 23.12 -27.60
N GLY A 27 -27.56 22.02 -28.33
CA GLY A 27 -26.52 21.77 -29.30
C GLY A 27 -25.30 20.98 -28.77
N ASP A 28 -25.16 20.80 -27.45
CA ASP A 28 -24.08 19.99 -26.88
C ASP A 28 -24.31 18.50 -27.15
N THR A 29 -23.23 17.79 -27.47
CA THR A 29 -23.24 16.33 -27.57
C THR A 29 -22.89 15.75 -26.21
N ILE A 30 -23.75 14.93 -25.64
CA ILE A 30 -23.58 14.31 -24.32
C ILE A 30 -23.45 12.80 -24.40
N ALA A 31 -22.69 12.25 -23.48
CA ALA A 31 -22.53 10.81 -23.28
C ALA A 31 -23.51 10.29 -22.21
N VAL A 32 -23.66 8.97 -22.13
CA VAL A 32 -24.33 8.33 -20.98
C VAL A 32 -23.51 8.62 -19.73
N ASP A 33 -24.18 8.84 -18.60
CA ASP A 33 -23.60 9.21 -17.29
C ASP A 33 -22.91 10.60 -17.22
N GLN A 34 -23.00 11.39 -18.25
CA GLN A 34 -22.53 12.78 -18.20
C GLN A 34 -23.50 13.65 -17.39
N SER A 35 -22.98 14.44 -16.44
CA SER A 35 -23.76 15.36 -15.61
C SER A 35 -24.46 16.44 -16.44
N LEU A 36 -25.75 16.65 -16.18
CA LEU A 36 -26.61 17.59 -16.93
C LEU A 36 -26.95 18.85 -16.15
N ILE A 37 -27.29 18.68 -14.87
CA ILE A 37 -27.69 19.74 -13.95
C ILE A 37 -27.17 19.44 -12.57
N THR A 38 -26.94 20.47 -11.75
CA THR A 38 -26.69 20.33 -10.31
C THR A 38 -27.93 20.79 -9.54
N VAL A 39 -28.39 19.97 -8.60
CA VAL A 39 -29.53 20.26 -7.73
C VAL A 39 -29.06 20.38 -6.28
N GLU A 40 -29.73 21.21 -5.50
CA GLU A 40 -29.41 21.42 -4.08
C GLU A 40 -30.60 21.10 -3.19
N SER A 41 -30.33 20.35 -2.14
CA SER A 41 -31.25 20.07 -1.04
C SER A 41 -30.76 20.68 0.25
N ASP A 42 -31.55 20.70 1.30
CA ASP A 42 -31.17 21.21 2.63
C ASP A 42 -29.95 20.52 3.25
N LYS A 43 -29.48 19.41 2.66
CA LYS A 43 -28.40 18.59 3.24
C LYS A 43 -27.21 18.36 2.30
N ALA A 44 -27.38 18.46 1.00
CA ALA A 44 -26.32 18.22 0.00
C ALA A 44 -26.70 18.74 -1.38
N SER A 45 -25.69 19.08 -2.19
CA SER A 45 -25.81 19.27 -3.65
C SER A 45 -25.43 17.98 -4.36
N MET A 46 -26.12 17.66 -5.46
CA MET A 46 -25.85 16.48 -6.29
C MET A 46 -26.03 16.77 -7.77
N GLU A 47 -25.24 16.09 -8.58
CA GLU A 47 -25.32 16.19 -10.03
C GLU A 47 -26.25 15.10 -10.58
N ILE A 48 -27.08 15.47 -11.56
CA ILE A 48 -27.99 14.56 -12.22
C ILE A 48 -27.38 14.11 -13.55
N PRO A 49 -27.05 12.79 -13.71
CA PRO A 49 -26.43 12.28 -14.92
C PRO A 49 -27.45 11.99 -16.03
N SER A 50 -26.97 11.97 -17.28
CA SER A 50 -27.77 11.58 -18.44
C SER A 50 -27.93 10.07 -18.53
N SER A 51 -29.16 9.59 -18.71
CA SER A 51 -29.47 8.19 -18.99
C SER A 51 -29.18 7.76 -20.44
N HIS A 52 -28.95 8.71 -21.36
CA HIS A 52 -28.79 8.43 -22.78
C HIS A 52 -27.74 9.35 -23.42
N ALA A 53 -27.08 8.86 -24.47
CA ALA A 53 -26.20 9.66 -25.29
C ALA A 53 -26.95 10.29 -26.48
N GLY A 54 -26.56 11.51 -26.86
CA GLY A 54 -27.18 12.21 -27.98
C GLY A 54 -26.82 13.69 -28.03
N VAL A 55 -27.45 14.44 -28.94
CA VAL A 55 -27.30 15.90 -29.02
C VAL A 55 -28.47 16.55 -28.29
N VAL A 56 -28.18 17.46 -27.37
CA VAL A 56 -29.20 18.23 -26.63
C VAL A 56 -30.01 19.10 -27.60
N LYS A 57 -31.30 18.80 -27.71
CA LYS A 57 -32.20 19.57 -28.55
C LYS A 57 -32.82 20.74 -27.81
N GLU A 58 -33.29 20.48 -26.59
CA GLU A 58 -33.97 21.50 -25.79
C GLU A 58 -33.79 21.18 -24.30
N LEU A 59 -33.45 22.18 -23.50
CA LEU A 59 -33.49 22.13 -22.04
C LEU A 59 -34.90 22.51 -21.56
N LYS A 60 -35.46 21.71 -20.67
CA LYS A 60 -36.80 21.91 -20.11
C LYS A 60 -36.83 22.54 -18.73
N LEU A 61 -35.64 22.78 -18.15
CA LEU A 61 -35.43 23.32 -16.80
C LEU A 61 -34.51 24.53 -16.85
N GLY A 62 -34.76 25.49 -15.94
CA GLY A 62 -33.92 26.65 -15.66
C GLY A 62 -33.32 26.59 -14.25
N ILE A 63 -32.36 27.49 -14.00
CA ILE A 63 -31.81 27.69 -12.65
C ILE A 63 -32.91 28.22 -11.75
N GLY A 64 -33.12 27.58 -10.58
CA GLY A 64 -34.17 27.90 -9.63
C GLY A 64 -35.42 27.04 -9.74
N ASP A 65 -35.57 26.26 -10.81
CA ASP A 65 -36.67 25.32 -10.95
C ASP A 65 -36.56 24.18 -9.92
N LYS A 66 -37.69 23.70 -9.47
CA LYS A 66 -37.76 22.56 -8.54
C LYS A 66 -38.01 21.26 -9.27
N VAL A 67 -37.20 20.25 -8.98
CA VAL A 67 -37.29 18.93 -9.60
C VAL A 67 -37.42 17.82 -8.56
N SER A 68 -38.08 16.76 -8.96
CA SER A 68 -38.22 15.51 -8.22
C SER A 68 -37.93 14.34 -9.17
N GLN A 69 -37.84 13.12 -8.65
CA GLN A 69 -37.69 11.93 -9.47
C GLN A 69 -38.76 11.91 -10.61
N GLY A 70 -38.31 11.65 -11.84
CA GLY A 70 -39.16 11.62 -13.04
C GLY A 70 -39.44 12.99 -13.67
N SER A 71 -38.93 14.11 -13.13
CA SER A 71 -39.01 15.43 -13.78
C SER A 71 -38.22 15.42 -15.10
N LEU A 72 -38.78 16.02 -16.17
CA LEU A 72 -38.14 16.10 -17.48
C LEU A 72 -37.03 17.15 -17.46
N VAL A 73 -35.78 16.74 -17.73
CA VAL A 73 -34.59 17.61 -17.72
C VAL A 73 -34.37 18.23 -19.09
N LEU A 74 -34.29 17.39 -20.12
CA LEU A 74 -34.03 17.81 -21.51
C LEU A 74 -34.48 16.74 -22.50
N THR A 75 -34.54 17.14 -23.79
CA THR A 75 -34.74 16.20 -24.90
C THR A 75 -33.47 16.06 -25.72
N LEU A 76 -33.11 14.82 -26.04
CA LEU A 76 -31.99 14.45 -26.89
C LEU A 76 -32.46 14.03 -28.28
N GLU A 77 -31.69 14.37 -29.27
CA GLU A 77 -31.78 13.81 -30.60
C GLU A 77 -30.80 12.62 -30.69
N SER A 78 -31.33 11.40 -30.83
CA SER A 78 -30.49 10.20 -30.99
C SER A 78 -29.73 10.28 -32.30
N ALA A 79 -28.41 10.20 -32.24
CA ALA A 79 -27.59 9.97 -33.43
C ALA A 79 -27.85 8.54 -33.90
N GLY A 80 -28.76 8.38 -34.86
CA GLY A 80 -29.00 7.12 -35.54
C GLY A 80 -27.67 6.56 -36.03
N ALA A 81 -27.48 5.24 -35.90
CA ALA A 81 -26.31 4.51 -36.35
C ALA A 81 -26.04 4.87 -37.85
N ALA A 82 -25.15 5.83 -38.10
CA ALA A 82 -24.62 6.16 -39.40
C ALA A 82 -23.19 5.61 -39.51
N ALA A 83 -23.00 4.90 -40.59
CA ALA A 83 -21.80 4.20 -41.03
C ALA A 83 -20.50 4.95 -40.77
N ALA A 84 -19.52 4.21 -40.33
CA ALA A 84 -18.12 4.58 -40.24
C ALA A 84 -17.62 5.14 -41.59
N THR A 85 -17.34 6.45 -41.68
CA THR A 85 -16.43 7.00 -42.65
C THR A 85 -15.09 7.24 -42.01
N SER A 86 -14.09 6.65 -42.67
CA SER A 86 -12.68 6.64 -42.31
C SER A 86 -12.16 8.03 -41.97
N ALA A 87 -11.94 8.31 -40.70
CA ALA A 87 -11.00 9.31 -40.25
C ALA A 87 -9.65 8.62 -40.07
N THR A 88 -8.64 9.16 -40.69
CA THR A 88 -7.24 8.74 -40.69
C THR A 88 -6.82 8.47 -39.23
N ALA A 89 -6.49 7.19 -38.96
CA ALA A 89 -6.05 6.72 -37.65
C ALA A 89 -4.81 7.51 -37.22
N ALA A 90 -4.91 8.20 -36.09
CA ALA A 90 -3.76 8.50 -35.28
C ALA A 90 -3.12 7.15 -34.89
N PRO A 91 -1.78 7.05 -34.84
CA PRO A 91 -1.15 5.77 -34.51
C PRO A 91 -1.68 5.28 -33.16
N ALA A 92 -2.26 4.08 -33.19
CA ALA A 92 -2.67 3.37 -31.99
C ALA A 92 -1.52 3.37 -31.00
N PRO A 93 -1.80 3.54 -29.68
CA PRO A 93 -0.78 3.28 -28.66
C PRO A 93 -0.20 1.89 -28.97
N ALA A 94 1.12 1.79 -29.07
CA ALA A 94 1.81 0.54 -29.31
C ALA A 94 1.18 -0.51 -28.39
N ALA A 95 0.67 -1.57 -28.99
CA ALA A 95 0.12 -2.70 -28.25
C ALA A 95 1.12 -3.06 -27.16
N ALA A 96 0.67 -3.05 -25.92
CA ALA A 96 1.45 -3.54 -24.79
C ALA A 96 2.03 -4.87 -25.25
N ALA A 97 3.36 -5.03 -25.15
CA ALA A 97 4.01 -6.28 -25.48
C ALA A 97 3.22 -7.43 -24.85
N PRO A 98 2.93 -8.51 -25.56
CA PRO A 98 2.15 -9.62 -25.01
C PRO A 98 2.76 -9.98 -23.67
N ALA A 99 1.93 -10.01 -22.63
CA ALA A 99 2.35 -10.47 -21.31
C ALA A 99 3.10 -11.79 -21.51
N PRO A 100 4.27 -11.99 -20.89
CA PRO A 100 5.01 -13.23 -21.04
C PRO A 100 4.05 -14.38 -20.80
N ALA A 101 4.03 -15.36 -21.70
CA ALA A 101 3.13 -16.50 -21.63
C ALA A 101 3.18 -17.06 -20.21
N ALA A 102 2.02 -17.13 -19.55
CA ALA A 102 1.93 -17.63 -18.20
C ALA A 102 2.61 -19.00 -18.15
N ALA A 103 3.52 -19.21 -17.21
CA ALA A 103 4.14 -20.50 -17.01
C ALA A 103 3.02 -21.56 -16.86
N PRO A 104 3.16 -22.77 -17.42
CA PRO A 104 2.14 -23.79 -17.28
C PRO A 104 1.85 -24.05 -15.80
N ALA A 105 0.57 -24.15 -15.45
CA ALA A 105 0.17 -24.41 -14.06
C ALA A 105 0.82 -25.71 -13.57
N PRO A 106 1.38 -25.73 -12.35
CA PRO A 106 1.95 -26.94 -11.80
C PRO A 106 0.87 -28.00 -11.62
N GLN A 107 1.25 -29.27 -11.76
CA GLN A 107 0.34 -30.38 -11.50
C GLN A 107 0.09 -30.49 -10.00
N ALA A 108 -1.16 -30.36 -9.58
CA ALA A 108 -1.55 -30.50 -8.19
C ALA A 108 -1.20 -31.88 -7.63
N ALA A 109 -0.77 -31.92 -6.37
CA ALA A 109 -0.57 -33.16 -5.62
C ALA A 109 -1.92 -33.73 -5.13
N SER A 110 -1.89 -34.94 -4.56
CA SER A 110 -3.03 -35.54 -3.85
C SER A 110 -2.63 -35.96 -2.44
N HIS A 111 -3.47 -35.67 -1.46
CA HIS A 111 -3.29 -36.10 -0.08
C HIS A 111 -4.21 -37.30 0.22
N ALA A 112 -3.63 -38.41 0.62
CA ALA A 112 -4.36 -39.65 0.92
C ALA A 112 -4.70 -39.80 2.40
N GLY A 113 -4.30 -38.85 3.28
CA GLY A 113 -4.53 -38.89 4.72
C GLY A 113 -5.86 -38.25 5.14
N GLY A 114 -6.23 -38.47 6.41
CA GLY A 114 -7.34 -37.75 7.05
C GLY A 114 -6.95 -36.30 7.40
N ALA A 115 -7.93 -35.51 7.82
CA ALA A 115 -7.73 -34.15 8.34
C ALA A 115 -8.02 -34.10 9.84
N ASP A 116 -7.18 -33.38 10.58
CA ASP A 116 -7.37 -33.13 12.01
C ASP A 116 -8.38 -32.00 12.27
N LEU A 117 -8.45 -31.05 11.33
CA LEU A 117 -9.39 -29.94 11.34
C LEU A 117 -10.06 -29.78 9.97
N GLU A 118 -11.31 -29.29 9.99
CA GLU A 118 -12.03 -28.91 8.77
C GLU A 118 -12.61 -27.51 8.90
N CYS A 119 -12.58 -26.74 7.81
CA CYS A 119 -13.12 -25.38 7.75
C CYS A 119 -13.73 -25.05 6.38
N ASP A 120 -14.56 -24.00 6.36
CA ASP A 120 -15.07 -23.44 5.12
C ASP A 120 -14.00 -22.56 4.49
N MET A 121 -13.33 -21.72 5.31
CA MET A 121 -12.28 -20.82 4.89
C MET A 121 -11.00 -21.06 5.68
N LEU A 122 -9.92 -21.37 4.97
CA LEU A 122 -8.55 -21.35 5.48
C LEU A 122 -7.89 -20.02 5.14
N VAL A 123 -7.22 -19.38 6.10
CA VAL A 123 -6.37 -18.21 5.83
C VAL A 123 -4.95 -18.53 6.26
N LEU A 124 -4.00 -18.45 5.33
CA LEU A 124 -2.58 -18.72 5.57
C LEU A 124 -1.80 -17.41 5.74
N GLY A 125 -1.41 -17.10 6.97
CA GLY A 125 -0.74 -15.87 7.38
C GLY A 125 -1.69 -14.88 8.05
N ALA A 126 -1.26 -14.30 9.18
CA ALA A 126 -2.05 -13.41 10.01
C ALA A 126 -1.56 -11.94 9.97
N GLY A 127 -0.98 -11.50 8.87
CA GLY A 127 -0.70 -10.09 8.60
C GLY A 127 -2.00 -9.28 8.39
N PRO A 128 -1.91 -7.96 8.09
CA PRO A 128 -3.10 -7.10 7.92
C PRO A 128 -4.13 -7.65 6.95
N GLY A 129 -3.74 -8.18 5.81
CA GLY A 129 -4.65 -8.88 4.91
C GLY A 129 -5.24 -10.14 5.53
N GLY A 130 -4.39 -10.99 6.14
CA GLY A 130 -4.82 -12.28 6.66
C GLY A 130 -5.81 -12.19 7.81
N TYR A 131 -5.55 -11.39 8.85
CA TYR A 131 -6.54 -11.25 9.93
C TYR A 131 -7.82 -10.55 9.45
N SER A 132 -7.70 -9.58 8.53
CA SER A 132 -8.88 -8.92 7.94
C SER A 132 -9.73 -9.90 7.14
N ALA A 133 -9.11 -10.76 6.32
CA ALA A 133 -9.80 -11.81 5.58
C ALA A 133 -10.49 -12.82 6.50
N ALA A 134 -9.76 -13.28 7.54
CA ALA A 134 -10.31 -14.23 8.50
C ALA A 134 -11.51 -13.66 9.27
N PHE A 135 -11.43 -12.40 9.69
CA PHE A 135 -12.51 -11.73 10.41
C PHE A 135 -13.71 -11.48 9.49
N ARG A 136 -13.47 -10.99 8.26
CA ARG A 136 -14.55 -10.78 7.29
C ARG A 136 -15.24 -12.09 6.92
N ALA A 137 -14.50 -13.16 6.67
CA ALA A 137 -15.06 -14.48 6.39
C ALA A 137 -15.91 -15.01 7.56
N ALA A 138 -15.44 -14.83 8.81
CA ALA A 138 -16.20 -15.21 10.00
C ALA A 138 -17.47 -14.36 10.16
N ASP A 139 -17.41 -13.04 9.92
CA ASP A 139 -18.58 -12.14 9.95
C ASP A 139 -19.61 -12.50 8.87
N LEU A 140 -19.18 -13.13 7.76
CA LEU A 140 -20.04 -13.70 6.70
C LEU A 140 -20.56 -15.11 7.03
N GLY A 141 -20.28 -15.63 8.24
CA GLY A 141 -20.85 -16.91 8.74
C GLY A 141 -20.03 -18.15 8.40
N MET A 142 -18.82 -18.02 7.85
CA MET A 142 -17.96 -19.16 7.55
C MET A 142 -17.27 -19.69 8.81
N LYS A 143 -17.02 -21.01 8.85
CA LYS A 143 -16.10 -21.61 9.81
C LYS A 143 -14.65 -21.34 9.34
N VAL A 144 -13.91 -20.54 10.09
CA VAL A 144 -12.57 -20.05 9.70
C VAL A 144 -11.47 -20.68 10.52
N VAL A 145 -10.41 -21.11 9.83
CA VAL A 145 -9.10 -21.43 10.43
C VAL A 145 -8.06 -20.46 9.91
N LEU A 146 -7.37 -19.77 10.83
CA LEU A 146 -6.27 -18.84 10.55
C LEU A 146 -4.95 -19.48 10.99
N VAL A 147 -4.03 -19.70 10.05
CA VAL A 147 -2.72 -20.31 10.32
C VAL A 147 -1.65 -19.21 10.36
N GLU A 148 -0.88 -19.16 11.45
CA GLU A 148 0.22 -18.19 11.62
C GLU A 148 1.45 -18.89 12.20
N ARG A 149 2.61 -18.67 11.58
CA ARG A 149 3.88 -19.29 12.03
C ARG A 149 4.46 -18.65 13.30
N PHE A 150 4.15 -17.36 13.52
CA PHE A 150 4.62 -16.64 14.71
C PHE A 150 3.62 -16.72 15.86
N PRO A 151 4.05 -16.49 17.11
CA PRO A 151 3.19 -16.64 18.28
C PRO A 151 2.10 -15.57 18.40
N THR A 152 2.18 -14.50 17.62
CA THR A 152 1.25 -13.37 17.67
C THR A 152 0.69 -13.05 16.29
N LEU A 153 -0.59 -12.70 16.24
CA LEU A 153 -1.23 -12.17 15.04
C LEU A 153 -0.68 -10.78 14.69
N GLY A 154 -0.92 -10.31 13.47
CA GLY A 154 -0.54 -8.96 13.02
C GLY A 154 0.58 -8.95 11.98
N GLY A 155 1.25 -10.10 11.75
CA GLY A 155 2.31 -10.25 10.74
C GLY A 155 3.45 -9.26 10.90
N VAL A 156 4.13 -8.96 9.79
CA VAL A 156 5.26 -8.00 9.75
C VAL A 156 4.82 -6.62 10.20
N CYS A 157 3.67 -6.13 9.73
CA CYS A 157 3.22 -4.75 9.98
C CYS A 157 3.13 -4.44 11.49
N LEU A 158 2.44 -5.28 12.27
CA LEU A 158 2.23 -5.01 13.68
C LEU A 158 3.43 -5.38 14.55
N ASN A 159 4.13 -6.46 14.21
CA ASN A 159 5.17 -6.99 15.08
C ASN A 159 6.57 -6.41 14.81
N VAL A 160 6.94 -6.24 13.53
CA VAL A 160 8.32 -5.91 13.12
C VAL A 160 8.37 -4.94 11.93
N GLY A 161 7.35 -4.10 11.77
CA GLY A 161 7.24 -3.14 10.65
C GLY A 161 6.56 -1.85 11.06
N CYS A 162 5.36 -1.59 10.53
CA CYS A 162 4.63 -0.32 10.62
C CYS A 162 4.46 0.20 12.07
N ILE A 163 3.94 -0.64 12.95
CA ILE A 163 3.59 -0.20 14.31
C ILE A 163 4.84 0.09 15.15
N PRO A 164 5.83 -0.81 15.26
CA PRO A 164 7.03 -0.50 16.02
C PRO A 164 7.83 0.68 15.42
N SER A 165 7.87 0.84 14.09
CA SER A 165 8.55 1.99 13.48
C SER A 165 7.86 3.31 13.83
N LYS A 166 6.52 3.39 13.74
CA LYS A 166 5.76 4.59 14.10
C LYS A 166 5.87 4.93 15.59
N ALA A 167 5.91 3.93 16.46
CA ALA A 167 6.16 4.16 17.89
C ALA A 167 7.54 4.80 18.15
N LEU A 168 8.57 4.38 17.42
CA LEU A 168 9.93 4.94 17.55
C LEU A 168 10.06 6.30 16.85
N LEU A 169 9.46 6.46 15.67
CA LEU A 169 9.45 7.73 14.93
C LEU A 169 8.74 8.84 15.71
N HIS A 170 7.66 8.51 16.42
CA HIS A 170 7.00 9.49 17.31
C HIS A 170 7.96 9.98 18.41
N VAL A 171 8.70 9.08 19.05
CA VAL A 171 9.68 9.47 20.08
C VAL A 171 10.79 10.32 19.45
N ALA A 172 11.28 9.93 18.26
CA ALA A 172 12.29 10.70 17.54
C ALA A 172 11.79 12.10 17.18
N ALA A 173 10.57 12.23 16.67
CA ALA A 173 9.96 13.52 16.33
C ALA A 173 9.88 14.45 17.55
N VAL A 174 9.40 13.95 18.70
CA VAL A 174 9.35 14.73 19.94
C VAL A 174 10.76 15.17 20.40
N MET A 175 11.75 14.29 20.30
CA MET A 175 13.15 14.64 20.66
C MET A 175 13.74 15.72 19.75
N ASP A 176 13.43 15.67 18.46
CA ASP A 176 13.91 16.67 17.50
C ASP A 176 13.14 17.99 17.65
N GLU A 177 11.83 17.94 17.90
CA GLU A 177 11.03 19.14 18.18
C GLU A 177 11.54 19.89 19.41
N VAL A 178 11.83 19.20 20.51
CA VAL A 178 12.37 19.78 21.74
C VAL A 178 13.67 20.57 21.49
N LYS A 179 14.50 20.16 20.54
CA LYS A 179 15.72 20.91 20.18
C LYS A 179 15.41 22.27 19.57
N HIS A 180 14.33 22.40 18.80
CA HIS A 180 13.91 23.67 18.20
C HIS A 180 13.31 24.65 19.20
N PHE A 181 12.88 24.20 20.36
CA PHE A 181 12.30 25.06 21.39
C PHE A 181 13.31 26.06 21.97
N ALA A 182 14.60 25.77 21.90
CA ALA A 182 15.65 26.71 22.29
C ALA A 182 15.59 28.02 21.47
N ASP A 183 15.29 27.93 20.18
CA ASP A 183 15.11 29.09 19.28
C ASP A 183 13.86 29.91 19.65
N LEU A 184 12.90 29.29 20.35
CA LEU A 184 11.67 29.91 20.83
C LEU A 184 11.81 30.46 22.28
N GLY A 185 13.02 30.37 22.86
CA GLY A 185 13.32 30.85 24.23
C GLY A 185 12.98 29.86 25.34
N VAL A 186 12.78 28.57 25.00
CA VAL A 186 12.53 27.49 25.99
C VAL A 186 13.64 26.45 25.88
N GLU A 187 14.51 26.39 26.89
CA GLU A 187 15.64 25.46 26.90
C GLU A 187 15.30 24.18 27.67
N PHE A 188 15.64 23.05 27.10
CA PHE A 188 15.60 21.73 27.71
C PHE A 188 17.00 21.16 27.86
N ALA A 189 17.23 20.41 28.94
CA ALA A 189 18.48 19.66 29.07
C ALA A 189 18.57 18.56 27.98
N ALA A 190 19.80 18.21 27.59
CA ALA A 190 20.01 17.12 26.64
C ALA A 190 19.34 15.81 27.12
N PRO A 191 18.61 15.11 26.26
CA PRO A 191 17.87 13.93 26.66
C PRO A 191 18.82 12.79 27.05
N LYS A 192 18.51 12.07 28.14
CA LYS A 192 19.16 10.81 28.48
C LYS A 192 18.29 9.68 27.96
N VAL A 193 18.80 8.93 26.98
CA VAL A 193 18.08 7.82 26.35
C VAL A 193 18.41 6.52 27.07
N ASP A 194 17.39 5.82 27.55
CA ASP A 194 17.45 4.44 28.03
C ASP A 194 16.84 3.52 26.97
N LEU A 195 17.70 2.85 26.20
CA LEU A 195 17.24 1.97 25.11
C LEU A 195 16.35 0.84 25.61
N SER A 196 16.57 0.34 26.83
CA SER A 196 15.75 -0.76 27.41
C SER A 196 14.32 -0.29 27.64
N LYS A 197 14.14 0.93 28.18
CA LYS A 197 12.82 1.53 28.39
C LYS A 197 12.14 1.89 27.08
N LEU A 198 12.90 2.40 26.10
CA LEU A 198 12.39 2.70 24.76
C LEU A 198 11.91 1.43 24.05
N LEU A 199 12.69 0.36 24.13
CA LEU A 199 12.31 -0.96 23.61
C LEU A 199 11.07 -1.50 24.32
N ALA A 200 11.00 -1.38 25.64
CA ALA A 200 9.84 -1.81 26.44
C ALA A 200 8.58 -1.02 26.05
N HIS A 201 8.68 0.31 25.83
CA HIS A 201 7.59 1.14 25.33
C HIS A 201 7.09 0.66 23.96
N LYS A 202 8.00 0.48 23.00
CA LYS A 202 7.67 -0.04 21.67
C LYS A 202 6.97 -1.41 21.76
N ASN A 203 7.51 -2.33 22.56
CA ASN A 203 6.92 -3.66 22.74
C ASN A 203 5.53 -3.60 23.41
N LYS A 204 5.31 -2.68 24.35
CA LYS A 204 3.99 -2.44 24.96
C LYS A 204 2.96 -1.98 23.92
N VAL A 205 3.35 -1.08 22.99
CA VAL A 205 2.47 -0.63 21.90
C VAL A 205 2.09 -1.81 20.99
N VAL A 206 3.08 -2.59 20.56
CA VAL A 206 2.86 -3.79 19.74
C VAL A 206 1.95 -4.78 20.48
N GLY A 207 2.26 -5.10 21.74
CA GLY A 207 1.49 -6.06 22.55
C GLY A 207 0.02 -5.65 22.77
N LYS A 208 -0.25 -4.34 22.90
CA LYS A 208 -1.63 -3.84 23.00
C LYS A 208 -2.45 -4.13 21.73
N LEU A 209 -1.85 -3.93 20.55
CA LEU A 209 -2.53 -4.15 19.27
C LEU A 209 -2.67 -5.63 18.92
N THR A 210 -1.61 -6.41 19.10
CA THR A 210 -1.65 -7.87 18.83
C THR A 210 -2.58 -8.59 19.81
N GLY A 211 -2.63 -8.16 21.07
CA GLY A 211 -3.61 -8.65 22.06
C GLY A 211 -5.05 -8.33 21.67
N GLY A 212 -5.29 -7.14 21.11
CA GLY A 212 -6.59 -6.76 20.53
C GLY A 212 -7.01 -7.68 19.40
N LEU A 213 -6.09 -8.03 18.49
CA LEU A 213 -6.37 -8.98 17.39
C LEU A 213 -6.72 -10.38 17.92
N ALA A 214 -6.00 -10.87 18.92
CA ALA A 214 -6.30 -12.16 19.54
C ALA A 214 -7.70 -12.19 20.16
N ALA A 215 -8.09 -11.10 20.86
CA ALA A 215 -9.45 -10.95 21.39
C ALA A 215 -10.51 -10.90 20.28
N MET A 216 -10.25 -10.19 19.18
CA MET A 216 -11.15 -10.12 18.02
C MET A 216 -11.32 -11.48 17.33
N ALA A 217 -10.24 -12.26 17.19
CA ALA A 217 -10.30 -13.62 16.65
C ALA A 217 -11.18 -14.53 17.53
N LYS A 218 -11.00 -14.45 18.86
CA LYS A 218 -11.80 -15.22 19.82
C LYS A 218 -13.30 -14.85 19.75
N MET A 219 -13.62 -13.55 19.70
CA MET A 219 -15.01 -13.09 19.62
C MET A 219 -15.72 -13.62 18.36
N ARG A 220 -14.99 -13.70 17.24
CA ARG A 220 -15.50 -14.21 15.96
C ARG A 220 -15.41 -15.74 15.82
N LYS A 221 -14.96 -16.42 16.86
CA LYS A 221 -14.76 -17.89 16.85
C LYS A 221 -13.81 -18.36 15.73
N VAL A 222 -12.86 -17.52 15.33
CA VAL A 222 -11.79 -17.91 14.41
C VAL A 222 -10.84 -18.86 15.14
N THR A 223 -10.66 -20.06 14.58
CA THR A 223 -9.66 -21.01 15.11
C THR A 223 -8.28 -20.58 14.64
N VAL A 224 -7.40 -20.23 15.57
CA VAL A 224 -6.01 -19.87 15.27
C VAL A 224 -5.13 -21.09 15.49
N VAL A 225 -4.39 -21.48 14.45
CA VAL A 225 -3.39 -22.58 14.50
C VAL A 225 -2.01 -21.98 14.32
N GLN A 226 -1.14 -22.18 15.31
CA GLN A 226 0.24 -21.70 15.25
C GLN A 226 1.16 -22.76 14.66
N GLY A 227 1.82 -22.43 13.54
CA GLY A 227 2.80 -23.29 12.89
C GLY A 227 3.10 -22.87 11.46
N ASP A 228 4.08 -23.52 10.87
CA ASP A 228 4.47 -23.32 9.48
C ASP A 228 3.55 -24.11 8.55
N GLY A 229 2.70 -23.39 7.81
CA GLY A 229 1.74 -23.95 6.89
C GLY A 229 2.31 -24.14 5.49
N SER A 230 2.11 -25.32 4.90
CA SER A 230 2.45 -25.65 3.53
C SER A 230 1.33 -26.47 2.88
N PHE A 231 0.91 -26.12 1.67
CA PHE A 231 -0.09 -26.90 0.96
C PHE A 231 0.37 -28.34 0.75
N ALA A 232 -0.51 -29.29 0.99
CA ALA A 232 -0.31 -30.71 0.71
C ALA A 232 -0.98 -31.09 -0.61
N ASP A 233 -2.14 -30.48 -0.92
CA ASP A 233 -2.89 -30.58 -2.15
C ASP A 233 -3.86 -29.36 -2.29
N PRO A 234 -4.76 -29.30 -3.31
CA PRO A 234 -5.68 -28.17 -3.47
C PRO A 234 -6.69 -27.95 -2.32
N HIS A 235 -6.88 -28.92 -1.42
CA HIS A 235 -7.84 -28.84 -0.33
C HIS A 235 -7.26 -29.11 1.05
N HIS A 236 -5.97 -29.39 1.16
CA HIS A 236 -5.31 -29.71 2.43
C HIS A 236 -4.08 -28.85 2.66
N LEU A 237 -3.97 -28.28 3.86
CA LEU A 237 -2.78 -27.60 4.38
C LEU A 237 -2.16 -28.45 5.50
N SER A 238 -0.88 -28.71 5.40
CA SER A 238 -0.07 -29.31 6.46
C SER A 238 0.57 -28.20 7.28
N VAL A 239 0.40 -28.22 8.60
CA VAL A 239 0.97 -27.23 9.53
C VAL A 239 1.93 -27.92 10.47
N VAL A 240 3.20 -27.54 10.42
CA VAL A 240 4.24 -28.01 11.34
C VAL A 240 4.28 -27.08 12.54
N MET A 241 3.92 -27.60 13.71
CA MET A 241 3.88 -26.85 14.96
C MET A 241 5.25 -26.79 15.64
N ALA A 242 5.41 -25.89 16.61
CA ALA A 242 6.68 -25.67 17.31
C ALA A 242 7.21 -26.92 18.05
N ASP A 243 6.35 -27.85 18.44
CA ASP A 243 6.71 -29.15 19.06
C ASP A 243 7.09 -30.24 18.03
N GLY A 244 7.13 -29.89 16.75
CA GLY A 244 7.46 -30.78 15.63
C GLY A 244 6.30 -31.66 15.16
N LYS A 245 5.13 -31.59 15.79
CA LYS A 245 3.94 -32.30 15.31
C LYS A 245 3.38 -31.63 14.09
N THR A 246 2.78 -32.45 13.24
CA THR A 246 2.09 -31.96 12.03
C THR A 246 0.59 -32.10 12.22
N GLN A 247 -0.15 -31.04 11.87
CA GLN A 247 -1.60 -31.00 11.83
C GLN A 247 -2.06 -30.78 10.40
N THR A 248 -3.01 -31.57 9.91
CA THR A 248 -3.59 -31.42 8.59
C THR A 248 -4.96 -30.73 8.68
N ILE A 249 -5.12 -29.67 7.89
CA ILE A 249 -6.35 -28.88 7.83
C ILE A 249 -6.97 -29.05 6.45
N ARG A 250 -8.22 -29.55 6.40
CA ARG A 250 -9.04 -29.60 5.18
C ARG A 250 -9.87 -28.34 5.07
N PHE A 251 -9.94 -27.75 3.87
CA PHE A 251 -10.68 -26.52 3.60
C PHE A 251 -11.53 -26.62 2.33
N LYS A 252 -12.61 -25.84 2.28
CA LYS A 252 -13.40 -25.64 1.06
C LYS A 252 -12.79 -24.56 0.18
N SER A 253 -12.38 -23.43 0.79
CA SER A 253 -11.68 -22.33 0.13
C SER A 253 -10.51 -21.87 0.98
N ALA A 254 -9.49 -21.31 0.33
CA ALA A 254 -8.31 -20.78 1.02
C ALA A 254 -7.93 -19.38 0.53
N ILE A 255 -7.43 -18.55 1.45
CA ILE A 255 -6.83 -17.25 1.16
C ILE A 255 -5.35 -17.27 1.58
N ILE A 256 -4.46 -17.11 0.61
CA ILE A 256 -3.01 -17.03 0.81
C ILE A 256 -2.65 -15.59 1.16
N ALA A 257 -2.29 -15.34 2.43
CA ALA A 257 -1.86 -14.04 2.95
C ALA A 257 -0.45 -14.12 3.56
N ALA A 258 0.43 -14.94 2.95
CA ALA A 258 1.74 -15.28 3.50
C ALA A 258 2.78 -14.14 3.40
N GLY A 259 2.41 -13.00 2.82
CA GLY A 259 3.18 -11.76 2.84
C GLY A 259 4.55 -11.83 2.18
N SER A 260 5.48 -11.06 2.71
CA SER A 260 6.84 -10.89 2.20
C SER A 260 7.87 -10.86 3.32
N GLU A 261 9.14 -10.98 2.96
CA GLU A 261 10.27 -10.79 3.87
C GLU A 261 11.27 -9.76 3.33
N ALA A 262 12.13 -9.23 4.19
CA ALA A 262 13.20 -8.32 3.77
C ALA A 262 14.21 -9.05 2.89
N VAL A 263 14.62 -8.42 1.80
CA VAL A 263 15.71 -8.92 0.96
C VAL A 263 17.00 -8.95 1.76
N LYS A 264 17.74 -10.03 1.64
CA LYS A 264 19.10 -10.16 2.17
C LYS A 264 20.09 -10.17 1.02
N LEU A 265 21.07 -9.28 1.07
CA LEU A 265 22.12 -9.21 0.08
C LEU A 265 23.11 -10.38 0.31
N PRO A 266 23.34 -11.24 -0.68
CA PRO A 266 24.08 -12.50 -0.46
C PRO A 266 25.57 -12.30 -0.20
N PHE A 267 26.12 -11.13 -0.54
CA PHE A 267 27.55 -10.80 -0.34
C PHE A 267 27.83 -10.16 1.02
N LEU A 268 26.78 -9.84 1.82
CA LEU A 268 26.99 -9.32 3.17
C LEU A 268 27.30 -10.48 4.12
N PRO A 269 28.33 -10.37 4.97
CA PRO A 269 28.66 -11.40 5.93
C PRO A 269 27.58 -11.59 7.01
N ALA A 270 27.52 -12.75 7.61
CA ALA A 270 26.67 -13.01 8.77
C ALA A 270 27.32 -12.38 10.01
N ASP A 271 26.82 -11.23 10.43
CA ASP A 271 27.27 -10.47 11.60
C ASP A 271 26.08 -9.75 12.24
N ASP A 272 26.03 -9.69 13.57
CA ASP A 272 24.92 -9.06 14.32
C ASP A 272 24.83 -7.55 14.11
N ARG A 273 25.89 -6.93 13.62
CA ARG A 273 25.95 -5.49 13.22
C ARG A 273 25.37 -5.25 11.83
N ILE A 274 25.02 -6.30 11.08
CA ILE A 274 24.34 -6.20 9.79
C ILE A 274 22.88 -6.64 9.97
N VAL A 275 21.97 -5.68 9.90
CA VAL A 275 20.57 -5.91 10.24
C VAL A 275 19.65 -5.61 9.04
N THR A 276 18.50 -6.27 9.03
CA THR A 276 17.32 -5.85 8.27
C THR A 276 16.48 -4.89 9.12
N SER A 277 15.38 -4.37 8.57
CA SER A 277 14.43 -3.54 9.32
C SER A 277 13.94 -4.23 10.61
N THR A 278 13.75 -5.55 10.60
CA THR A 278 13.38 -6.32 11.81
C THR A 278 14.44 -6.23 12.89
N GLY A 279 15.72 -6.37 12.53
CA GLY A 279 16.84 -6.26 13.47
C GLY A 279 17.04 -4.82 13.98
N ALA A 280 16.87 -3.82 13.11
CA ALA A 280 16.96 -2.40 13.48
C ALA A 280 15.91 -2.02 14.54
N LEU A 281 14.69 -2.55 14.45
CA LEU A 281 13.64 -2.31 15.43
C LEU A 281 13.88 -2.94 16.82
N GLN A 282 14.91 -3.76 16.97
CA GLN A 282 15.30 -4.33 18.27
C GLN A 282 16.14 -3.39 19.13
N LEU A 283 16.68 -2.30 18.56
CA LEU A 283 17.47 -1.29 19.26
C LEU A 283 18.57 -1.90 20.17
N ARG A 284 19.29 -2.90 19.64
CA ARG A 284 20.31 -3.63 20.43
C ARG A 284 21.48 -2.77 20.86
N GLN A 285 21.76 -1.73 20.11
CA GLN A 285 22.87 -0.81 20.34
C GLN A 285 22.54 0.61 19.88
N GLN A 286 23.28 1.59 20.37
CA GLN A 286 23.28 2.96 19.92
C GLN A 286 24.59 3.19 19.17
N PRO A 287 24.62 3.00 17.83
CA PRO A 287 25.82 3.13 17.04
C PRO A 287 26.24 4.61 16.95
N LYS A 288 27.53 4.87 16.82
CA LYS A 288 28.04 6.22 16.48
C LYS A 288 27.90 6.48 14.98
N THR A 289 28.16 5.45 14.16
CA THR A 289 28.07 5.50 12.71
C THR A 289 27.16 4.40 12.18
N MET A 290 26.28 4.74 11.26
CA MET A 290 25.36 3.78 10.66
C MET A 290 25.31 3.97 9.14
N LEU A 291 25.41 2.85 8.42
CA LEU A 291 25.11 2.81 6.99
C LEU A 291 23.69 2.32 6.75
N VAL A 292 22.95 3.03 5.92
CA VAL A 292 21.67 2.60 5.36
C VAL A 292 21.88 2.23 3.89
N ILE A 293 21.73 0.95 3.56
CA ILE A 293 21.75 0.45 2.18
C ILE A 293 20.32 0.44 1.66
N GLY A 294 20.02 1.35 0.72
CA GLY A 294 18.69 1.58 0.14
C GLY A 294 18.04 2.87 0.65
N GLY A 295 17.83 3.82 -0.26
CA GLY A 295 17.20 5.14 0.00
C GLY A 295 15.68 5.11 -0.06
N GLY A 296 15.06 3.94 0.13
CA GLY A 296 13.61 3.77 0.22
C GLY A 296 13.04 4.16 1.59
N ILE A 297 11.70 4.16 1.71
CA ILE A 297 10.95 4.61 2.89
C ILE A 297 11.45 3.93 4.17
N ILE A 298 11.58 2.59 4.17
CA ILE A 298 11.97 1.82 5.37
C ILE A 298 13.38 2.22 5.87
N GLY A 299 14.33 2.36 4.95
CA GLY A 299 15.69 2.76 5.27
C GLY A 299 15.76 4.15 5.89
N LEU A 300 15.01 5.10 5.31
CA LEU A 300 14.99 6.49 5.77
C LEU A 300 14.20 6.67 7.08
N GLU A 301 13.12 5.92 7.30
CA GLU A 301 12.41 5.91 8.59
C GLU A 301 13.33 5.42 9.72
N MET A 302 14.02 4.31 9.52
CA MET A 302 14.96 3.79 10.53
C MET A 302 16.17 4.70 10.68
N GLY A 303 16.71 5.24 9.58
CA GLY A 303 17.76 6.24 9.61
C GLY A 303 17.38 7.46 10.47
N THR A 304 16.14 7.98 10.32
CA THR A 304 15.64 9.08 11.15
C THR A 304 15.67 8.72 12.64
N VAL A 305 15.17 7.55 13.02
CA VAL A 305 15.19 7.08 14.42
C VAL A 305 16.61 7.03 14.96
N TYR A 306 17.52 6.35 14.26
CA TYR A 306 18.89 6.19 14.74
C TYR A 306 19.68 7.49 14.75
N SER A 307 19.47 8.39 13.78
CA SER A 307 20.07 9.72 13.76
C SER A 307 19.65 10.56 14.97
N THR A 308 18.34 10.56 15.28
CA THR A 308 17.84 11.29 16.47
C THR A 308 18.41 10.70 17.76
N LEU A 309 18.64 9.39 17.81
CA LEU A 309 19.33 8.70 18.92
C LEU A 309 20.85 8.97 18.95
N GLY A 310 21.40 9.71 18.00
CA GLY A 310 22.79 10.17 17.99
C GLY A 310 23.72 9.53 16.97
N ALA A 311 23.22 8.66 16.10
CA ALA A 311 24.04 8.07 15.03
C ALA A 311 24.30 9.07 13.89
N ARG A 312 25.51 9.10 13.36
CA ARG A 312 25.82 9.73 12.07
C ARG A 312 25.50 8.76 10.94
N LEU A 313 24.84 9.24 9.90
CA LEU A 313 24.36 8.39 8.83
C LEU A 313 25.13 8.56 7.54
N ASP A 314 25.48 7.44 6.91
CA ASP A 314 25.70 7.35 5.46
C ASP A 314 24.53 6.61 4.83
N VAL A 315 24.05 7.10 3.68
CA VAL A 315 22.99 6.45 2.89
C VAL A 315 23.53 6.15 1.50
N VAL A 316 23.41 4.91 1.05
CA VAL A 316 23.76 4.50 -0.30
C VAL A 316 22.50 4.06 -1.06
N GLU A 317 22.29 4.64 -2.25
CA GLU A 317 21.18 4.34 -3.15
C GLU A 317 21.70 4.13 -4.58
N MET A 318 21.30 3.04 -5.18
CA MET A 318 21.69 2.66 -6.54
C MET A 318 21.03 3.55 -7.62
N LEU A 319 19.87 4.07 -7.33
CA LEU A 319 19.12 4.96 -8.21
C LEU A 319 19.55 6.42 -8.02
N ASP A 320 19.00 7.30 -8.83
CA ASP A 320 19.34 8.73 -8.87
C ASP A 320 18.61 9.59 -7.83
N GLY A 321 17.77 9.00 -6.98
CA GLY A 321 17.05 9.71 -5.95
C GLY A 321 16.51 8.81 -4.85
N LEU A 322 16.15 9.43 -3.73
CA LEU A 322 15.52 8.79 -2.59
C LEU A 322 14.00 8.66 -2.83
N MET A 323 13.30 7.84 -2.03
CA MET A 323 11.83 7.71 -2.02
C MET A 323 11.26 7.59 -3.43
N GLN A 324 11.68 6.58 -4.19
CA GLN A 324 11.16 6.33 -5.53
C GLN A 324 9.63 6.20 -5.50
N GLY A 325 8.96 6.80 -6.50
CA GLY A 325 7.49 6.86 -6.57
C GLY A 325 6.87 8.14 -5.99
N ALA A 326 7.58 8.91 -5.15
CA ALA A 326 7.16 10.24 -4.74
C ALA A 326 7.63 11.31 -5.74
N ASP A 327 6.85 12.37 -5.93
CA ASP A 327 7.26 13.52 -6.75
C ASP A 327 8.58 14.13 -6.25
N ARG A 328 9.46 14.46 -7.18
CA ARG A 328 10.83 14.89 -6.87
C ARG A 328 10.91 16.21 -6.11
N ASP A 329 9.95 17.10 -6.26
CA ASP A 329 9.87 18.36 -5.52
C ASP A 329 9.57 18.13 -4.02
N LEU A 330 8.70 17.16 -3.68
CA LEU A 330 8.47 16.72 -2.30
C LEU A 330 9.77 16.16 -1.68
N VAL A 331 10.44 15.27 -2.40
CA VAL A 331 11.69 14.67 -1.93
C VAL A 331 12.78 15.69 -1.72
N LYS A 332 12.85 16.76 -2.54
CA LYS A 332 13.81 17.87 -2.36
C LYS A 332 13.60 18.63 -1.04
N VAL A 333 12.35 18.89 -0.66
CA VAL A 333 12.03 19.49 0.65
C VAL A 333 12.54 18.59 1.76
N TRP A 334 12.18 17.31 1.71
CA TRP A 334 12.63 16.34 2.69
C TRP A 334 14.16 16.25 2.81
N GLN A 335 14.87 16.17 1.68
CA GLN A 335 16.34 16.11 1.67
C GLN A 335 16.98 17.36 2.28
N LYS A 336 16.45 18.56 1.98
CA LYS A 336 16.93 19.81 2.56
C LYS A 336 16.79 19.82 4.08
N MET A 337 15.64 19.40 4.59
CA MET A 337 15.36 19.35 6.03
C MET A 337 16.23 18.33 6.76
N ASN A 338 16.49 17.19 6.14
CA ASN A 338 17.23 16.09 6.74
C ASN A 338 18.73 16.07 6.39
N ALA A 339 19.24 17.08 5.66
CA ALA A 339 20.65 17.14 5.27
C ALA A 339 21.62 17.05 6.46
N HIS A 340 21.24 17.60 7.61
CA HIS A 340 22.03 17.58 8.84
C HIS A 340 22.24 16.19 9.45
N ARG A 341 21.44 15.18 9.05
CA ARG A 341 21.51 13.79 9.53
C ARG A 341 22.58 12.98 8.81
N PHE A 342 22.96 13.40 7.60
CA PHE A 342 23.82 12.62 6.72
C PHE A 342 25.25 13.17 6.71
N ASP A 343 26.22 12.27 6.89
CA ASP A 343 27.61 12.56 6.56
C ASP A 343 27.82 12.40 5.05
N LYS A 344 27.23 11.32 4.47
CA LYS A 344 27.27 11.08 3.02
C LYS A 344 25.92 10.58 2.51
N LEU A 345 25.48 11.16 1.41
CA LEU A 345 24.37 10.66 0.61
C LEU A 345 24.91 10.23 -0.76
N MET A 346 25.07 8.92 -0.95
CA MET A 346 25.68 8.31 -2.13
C MET A 346 24.60 7.80 -3.07
N LEU A 347 24.12 8.66 -3.98
CA LEU A 347 23.19 8.29 -5.05
C LEU A 347 23.97 7.68 -6.23
N LYS A 348 23.26 6.91 -7.10
CA LYS A 348 23.88 6.21 -8.24
C LYS A 348 25.08 5.35 -7.85
N THR A 349 25.04 4.77 -6.65
CA THR A 349 26.15 4.05 -6.06
C THR A 349 25.70 2.67 -5.59
N LYS A 350 26.43 1.65 -5.97
CA LYS A 350 26.19 0.25 -5.57
C LYS A 350 27.04 -0.13 -4.37
N THR A 351 26.50 -0.89 -3.46
CA THR A 351 27.29 -1.65 -2.49
C THR A 351 27.79 -2.91 -3.18
N VAL A 352 29.09 -3.12 -3.21
CA VAL A 352 29.71 -4.23 -3.97
C VAL A 352 30.38 -5.27 -3.08
N GLY A 353 30.57 -4.98 -1.80
CA GLY A 353 31.13 -5.92 -0.84
C GLY A 353 31.06 -5.41 0.59
N ALA A 354 31.20 -6.31 1.55
CA ALA A 354 31.38 -5.96 2.96
C ALA A 354 32.22 -7.02 3.68
N GLU A 355 32.96 -6.58 4.70
CA GLU A 355 33.78 -7.41 5.57
C GLU A 355 33.54 -7.02 7.03
N ALA A 356 33.36 -8.02 7.88
CA ALA A 356 33.28 -7.81 9.32
C ALA A 356 34.67 -7.73 9.91
N THR A 357 34.99 -6.60 10.52
CA THR A 357 36.29 -6.35 11.18
C THR A 357 36.11 -6.07 12.67
N ALA A 358 37.23 -6.00 13.41
CA ALA A 358 37.19 -5.63 14.84
C ALA A 358 36.65 -4.20 15.04
N ASP A 359 36.97 -3.29 14.11
CA ASP A 359 36.65 -1.86 14.21
C ASP A 359 35.23 -1.53 13.70
N GLY A 360 34.54 -2.48 13.06
CA GLY A 360 33.21 -2.26 12.47
C GLY A 360 32.98 -3.11 11.22
N ILE A 361 31.92 -2.81 10.51
CA ILE A 361 31.65 -3.40 9.20
C ILE A 361 32.27 -2.50 8.12
N LYS A 362 33.29 -3.00 7.45
CA LYS A 362 33.91 -2.34 6.30
C LYS A 362 33.06 -2.64 5.06
N VAL A 363 32.57 -1.59 4.39
CA VAL A 363 31.69 -1.72 3.22
C VAL A 363 32.33 -1.03 2.03
N SER A 364 32.33 -1.68 0.87
CA SER A 364 32.88 -1.17 -0.39
C SER A 364 31.75 -0.75 -1.33
N PHE A 365 31.94 0.40 -1.97
CA PHE A 365 30.99 1.04 -2.87
C PHE A 365 31.59 1.26 -4.25
N GLU A 366 30.73 1.26 -5.28
CA GLU A 366 31.08 1.60 -6.65
C GLU A 366 29.99 2.50 -7.26
N GLY A 367 30.35 3.72 -7.61
CA GLY A 367 29.51 4.64 -8.35
C GLY A 367 29.26 4.15 -9.78
N LEU A 368 28.17 4.61 -10.41
CA LEU A 368 27.89 4.31 -11.82
C LEU A 368 28.96 4.90 -12.75
N ASP A 369 29.74 5.87 -12.30
CA ASP A 369 30.90 6.43 -12.99
C ASP A 369 32.19 5.61 -12.78
N GLY A 370 32.13 4.49 -12.06
CA GLY A 370 33.26 3.63 -11.72
C GLY A 370 34.07 4.07 -10.52
N THR A 371 33.71 5.17 -9.87
CA THR A 371 34.39 5.65 -8.65
C THR A 371 34.22 4.64 -7.53
N LYS A 372 35.32 4.21 -6.91
CA LYS A 372 35.31 3.28 -5.78
C LYS A 372 35.58 4.03 -4.47
N SER A 373 34.87 3.63 -3.43
CA SER A 373 35.04 4.16 -2.08
C SER A 373 34.73 3.10 -1.03
N GLU A 374 35.12 3.37 0.22
CA GLU A 374 34.90 2.48 1.34
C GLU A 374 34.47 3.27 2.58
N GLY A 375 33.77 2.61 3.50
CA GLY A 375 33.42 3.12 4.81
C GLY A 375 33.42 2.03 5.87
N VAL A 376 33.59 2.41 7.14
CA VAL A 376 33.52 1.50 8.29
C VAL A 376 32.40 1.98 9.21
N TYR A 377 31.51 1.08 9.61
CA TYR A 377 30.28 1.39 10.32
C TYR A 377 30.05 0.49 11.52
N ASP A 378 29.53 1.05 12.62
CA ASP A 378 29.14 0.30 13.81
C ASP A 378 27.89 -0.55 13.53
N LEU A 379 26.99 -0.08 12.63
CA LEU A 379 25.76 -0.76 12.24
C LEU A 379 25.48 -0.58 10.75
N VAL A 380 25.10 -1.64 10.08
CA VAL A 380 24.68 -1.61 8.66
C VAL A 380 23.24 -2.09 8.54
N LEU A 381 22.35 -1.24 8.06
CA LEU A 381 20.97 -1.58 7.74
C LEU A 381 20.82 -1.88 6.26
N GLN A 382 20.44 -3.09 5.91
CA GLN A 382 20.02 -3.44 4.56
C GLN A 382 18.50 -3.25 4.39
N ALA A 383 18.11 -2.29 3.57
CA ALA A 383 16.71 -1.91 3.31
C ALA A 383 16.42 -1.80 1.79
N VAL A 384 16.90 -2.78 1.03
CA VAL A 384 16.88 -2.82 -0.43
C VAL A 384 15.62 -3.43 -1.04
N GLY A 385 14.57 -3.56 -0.27
CA GLY A 385 13.29 -4.06 -0.73
C GLY A 385 12.82 -5.31 0.00
N ARG A 386 11.75 -5.92 -0.54
CA ARG A 386 11.08 -7.09 0.03
C ARG A 386 10.83 -8.13 -1.05
N VAL A 387 10.82 -9.40 -0.67
CA VAL A 387 10.54 -10.54 -1.55
C VAL A 387 9.32 -11.30 -1.04
N PRO A 388 8.33 -11.63 -1.90
CA PRO A 388 7.14 -12.37 -1.50
C PRO A 388 7.44 -13.83 -1.19
N ASN A 389 6.64 -14.41 -0.28
CA ASN A 389 6.86 -15.76 0.25
C ASN A 389 6.22 -16.89 -0.57
N GLY A 390 5.74 -16.63 -1.80
CA GLY A 390 5.00 -17.62 -2.60
C GLY A 390 5.72 -18.95 -2.83
N LYS A 391 7.05 -18.93 -2.93
CA LYS A 391 7.87 -20.13 -3.11
C LYS A 391 8.07 -20.97 -1.84
N LYS A 392 7.59 -20.50 -0.67
CA LYS A 392 7.87 -21.12 0.63
C LYS A 392 6.70 -21.92 1.22
N ILE A 393 5.53 -21.85 0.60
CA ILE A 393 4.26 -22.36 1.15
C ILE A 393 3.75 -23.62 0.44
N GLY A 394 4.56 -24.25 -0.45
CA GLY A 394 4.13 -25.41 -1.21
C GLY A 394 2.96 -25.13 -2.14
N ALA A 395 2.83 -23.91 -2.67
CA ALA A 395 1.71 -23.49 -3.53
C ALA A 395 1.59 -24.35 -4.80
N ASP A 396 2.70 -24.85 -5.31
CA ASP A 396 2.79 -25.79 -6.45
C ASP A 396 2.02 -27.09 -6.18
N LYS A 397 2.03 -27.61 -4.95
CA LYS A 397 1.28 -28.82 -4.56
C LYS A 397 -0.22 -28.60 -4.65
N ALA A 398 -0.68 -27.36 -4.45
CA ALA A 398 -2.08 -27.00 -4.65
C ALA A 398 -2.41 -26.65 -6.11
N GLY A 399 -1.45 -26.76 -7.04
CA GLY A 399 -1.61 -26.35 -8.44
C GLY A 399 -1.59 -24.83 -8.65
N VAL A 400 -1.22 -24.04 -7.64
CA VAL A 400 -1.17 -22.58 -7.71
C VAL A 400 0.13 -22.14 -8.40
N VAL A 401 -0.01 -21.28 -9.40
CA VAL A 401 1.12 -20.70 -10.14
C VAL A 401 1.84 -19.68 -9.28
N VAL A 402 3.16 -19.81 -9.16
CA VAL A 402 4.05 -18.85 -8.51
C VAL A 402 5.07 -18.38 -9.54
N GLY A 403 5.12 -17.06 -9.78
CA GLY A 403 6.09 -16.48 -10.70
C GLY A 403 7.53 -16.54 -10.18
N ASP A 404 8.51 -16.26 -11.05
CA ASP A 404 9.93 -16.34 -10.73
C ASP A 404 10.36 -15.50 -9.54
N ARG A 405 9.73 -14.35 -9.34
CA ARG A 405 9.97 -13.46 -8.21
C ARG A 405 9.20 -13.83 -6.94
N GLY A 406 8.42 -14.93 -6.95
CA GLY A 406 7.66 -15.41 -5.80
C GLY A 406 6.25 -14.80 -5.65
N PHE A 407 5.79 -13.98 -6.61
CA PHE A 407 4.42 -13.47 -6.66
C PHE A 407 3.43 -14.53 -7.15
N ILE A 408 2.22 -14.47 -6.65
CA ILE A 408 1.08 -15.28 -7.10
C ILE A 408 0.15 -14.39 -7.93
N PRO A 409 -0.03 -14.66 -9.23
CA PRO A 409 -0.97 -13.93 -10.07
C PRO A 409 -2.42 -14.15 -9.60
N VAL A 410 -3.21 -13.08 -9.58
CA VAL A 410 -4.64 -13.12 -9.24
C VAL A 410 -5.44 -12.26 -10.21
N ASP A 411 -6.73 -12.55 -10.32
CA ASP A 411 -7.70 -11.72 -11.02
C ASP A 411 -8.22 -10.57 -10.12
N VAL A 412 -9.15 -9.77 -10.63
CA VAL A 412 -9.77 -8.66 -9.88
C VAL A 412 -10.61 -9.11 -8.68
N GLN A 413 -10.97 -10.39 -8.62
CA GLN A 413 -11.64 -11.02 -7.49
C GLN A 413 -10.68 -11.71 -6.51
N MET A 414 -9.37 -11.46 -6.66
CA MET A 414 -8.29 -12.07 -5.88
C MET A 414 -8.18 -13.60 -6.05
N ARG A 415 -8.80 -14.20 -7.09
CA ARG A 415 -8.68 -15.62 -7.39
C ARG A 415 -7.33 -15.91 -8.03
N THR A 416 -6.70 -17.00 -7.61
CA THR A 416 -5.56 -17.57 -8.32
C THR A 416 -6.05 -18.38 -9.55
N ASN A 417 -5.14 -19.03 -10.25
CA ASN A 417 -5.49 -20.01 -11.29
C ASN A 417 -6.28 -21.23 -10.76
N VAL A 418 -6.32 -21.43 -9.42
CA VAL A 418 -7.15 -22.45 -8.74
C VAL A 418 -8.36 -21.74 -8.15
N PRO A 419 -9.60 -21.95 -8.68
CA PRO A 419 -10.74 -21.06 -8.45
C PRO A 419 -11.19 -20.88 -6.98
N HIS A 420 -10.93 -21.84 -6.10
CA HIS A 420 -11.28 -21.78 -4.67
C HIS A 420 -10.08 -21.35 -3.79
N ILE A 421 -8.94 -21.05 -4.41
CA ILE A 421 -7.76 -20.52 -3.71
C ILE A 421 -7.51 -19.08 -4.17
N PHE A 422 -7.51 -18.18 -3.20
CA PHE A 422 -7.29 -16.74 -3.37
C PHE A 422 -5.89 -16.38 -2.84
N ALA A 423 -5.36 -15.24 -3.29
CA ALA A 423 -4.14 -14.66 -2.70
C ALA A 423 -4.29 -13.15 -2.55
N ILE A 424 -3.69 -12.57 -1.50
CA ILE A 424 -3.82 -11.16 -1.13
C ILE A 424 -2.54 -10.59 -0.53
N GLY A 425 -2.39 -9.28 -0.57
CA GLY A 425 -1.32 -8.52 0.07
C GLY A 425 -0.01 -8.54 -0.71
N ASP A 426 1.11 -8.53 0.01
CA ASP A 426 2.45 -8.43 -0.57
C ASP A 426 2.76 -9.56 -1.56
N ILE A 427 2.10 -10.70 -1.41
CA ILE A 427 2.35 -11.90 -2.23
C ILE A 427 1.77 -11.79 -3.65
N VAL A 428 0.83 -10.85 -3.90
CA VAL A 428 0.18 -10.71 -5.22
C VAL A 428 0.78 -9.61 -6.07
N GLY A 429 1.48 -8.63 -5.48
CA GLY A 429 2.10 -7.54 -6.26
C GLY A 429 2.38 -6.27 -5.48
N GLN A 430 2.95 -5.31 -6.20
CA GLN A 430 3.19 -3.96 -5.71
C GLN A 430 1.89 -3.12 -5.76
N PRO A 431 1.79 -2.06 -4.91
CA PRO A 431 2.65 -1.77 -3.78
C PRO A 431 2.44 -2.73 -2.61
N MET A 432 3.50 -3.05 -1.86
CA MET A 432 3.44 -3.90 -0.66
C MET A 432 2.99 -3.07 0.55
N LEU A 433 1.68 -2.79 0.64
CA LEU A 433 1.10 -1.89 1.64
C LEU A 433 -0.03 -2.58 2.42
N ALA A 434 -0.04 -2.36 3.74
CA ALA A 434 -0.99 -3.00 4.64
C ALA A 434 -2.45 -2.68 4.31
N HIS A 435 -2.77 -1.41 3.98
CA HIS A 435 -4.14 -1.00 3.65
C HIS A 435 -4.62 -1.57 2.31
N LYS A 436 -3.75 -1.72 1.29
CA LYS A 436 -4.07 -2.47 0.07
C LYS A 436 -4.51 -3.89 0.42
N ALA A 437 -3.73 -4.60 1.23
CA ALA A 437 -4.02 -5.97 1.64
C ALA A 437 -5.35 -6.11 2.39
N VAL A 438 -5.77 -5.10 3.18
CA VAL A 438 -7.06 -5.08 3.87
C VAL A 438 -8.23 -5.03 2.89
N HIS A 439 -8.16 -4.17 1.86
CA HIS A 439 -9.20 -4.11 0.83
C HIS A 439 -9.27 -5.39 0.00
N GLU A 440 -8.14 -5.94 -0.42
CA GLU A 440 -8.06 -7.23 -1.11
C GLU A 440 -8.63 -8.37 -0.25
N ALA A 441 -8.42 -8.32 1.06
CA ALA A 441 -8.93 -9.31 2.02
C ALA A 441 -10.46 -9.33 2.05
N HIS A 442 -11.11 -8.17 2.06
CA HIS A 442 -12.57 -8.08 2.02
C HIS A 442 -13.11 -8.66 0.71
N VAL A 443 -12.52 -8.26 -0.43
CA VAL A 443 -12.91 -8.80 -1.74
C VAL A 443 -12.80 -10.33 -1.76
N ALA A 444 -11.65 -10.89 -1.37
CA ALA A 444 -11.44 -12.34 -1.39
C ALA A 444 -12.44 -13.09 -0.50
N ALA A 445 -12.72 -12.57 0.71
CA ALA A 445 -13.67 -13.18 1.64
C ALA A 445 -15.12 -13.09 1.12
N GLU A 446 -15.52 -11.97 0.55
CA GLU A 446 -16.86 -11.72 0.00
C GLU A 446 -17.11 -12.59 -1.24
N VAL A 447 -16.13 -12.65 -2.16
CA VAL A 447 -16.22 -13.53 -3.34
C VAL A 447 -16.31 -15.00 -2.93
N ALA A 448 -15.53 -15.43 -1.93
CA ALA A 448 -15.58 -16.79 -1.42
C ALA A 448 -16.92 -17.10 -0.72
N ALA A 449 -17.58 -16.09 -0.15
CA ALA A 449 -18.94 -16.21 0.42
C ALA A 449 -20.05 -16.22 -0.63
N GLY A 450 -19.72 -16.00 -1.91
CA GLY A 450 -20.69 -16.05 -3.02
C GLY A 450 -21.05 -14.68 -3.62
N ASP A 451 -20.44 -13.57 -3.16
CA ASP A 451 -20.64 -12.27 -3.81
C ASP A 451 -19.84 -12.21 -5.13
N SER A 452 -20.54 -12.42 -6.23
CA SER A 452 -19.95 -12.40 -7.57
C SER A 452 -19.60 -10.99 -8.07
N LYS A 453 -20.02 -9.93 -7.37
CA LYS A 453 -19.80 -8.53 -7.77
C LYS A 453 -18.60 -7.89 -7.06
N ALA A 454 -18.17 -8.44 -5.92
CA ALA A 454 -17.02 -7.94 -5.21
C ALA A 454 -15.76 -8.02 -6.08
N GLN A 455 -15.04 -6.92 -6.21
CA GLN A 455 -13.80 -6.83 -7.00
C GLN A 455 -12.85 -5.78 -6.44
N PHE A 456 -11.56 -5.98 -6.64
CA PHE A 456 -10.53 -5.00 -6.30
C PHE A 456 -10.22 -4.17 -7.54
N ASP A 457 -10.78 -2.96 -7.59
CA ASP A 457 -10.67 -2.01 -8.70
C ASP A 457 -10.06 -0.66 -8.28
N ALA A 458 -9.19 -0.69 -7.29
CA ALA A 458 -8.55 0.52 -6.78
C ALA A 458 -7.84 1.30 -7.87
N ARG A 459 -8.33 2.51 -8.18
CA ARG A 459 -7.72 3.43 -9.15
C ARG A 459 -6.42 4.01 -8.62
N VAL A 460 -6.34 4.24 -7.31
CA VAL A 460 -5.18 4.80 -6.63
C VAL A 460 -4.98 4.13 -5.26
N ILE A 461 -3.73 4.05 -4.83
CA ILE A 461 -3.36 3.51 -3.52
C ILE A 461 -2.42 4.54 -2.87
N PRO A 462 -2.81 5.18 -1.74
CA PRO A 462 -1.98 6.18 -1.09
C PRO A 462 -0.71 5.58 -0.51
N SER A 463 0.36 6.36 -0.49
CA SER A 463 1.65 6.02 0.10
C SER A 463 2.11 7.13 1.04
N VAL A 464 2.82 6.76 2.10
CA VAL A 464 3.38 7.69 3.07
C VAL A 464 4.75 7.21 3.52
N ALA A 465 5.72 8.11 3.55
CA ALA A 465 6.96 7.98 4.31
C ALA A 465 6.78 8.72 5.64
N TYR A 466 6.78 7.98 6.74
CA TYR A 466 6.55 8.53 8.09
C TYR A 466 7.85 9.10 8.71
N THR A 467 8.66 9.70 7.89
CA THR A 467 9.85 10.46 8.29
C THR A 467 9.45 11.81 8.89
N ASP A 468 10.41 12.65 9.28
CA ASP A 468 10.17 14.04 9.63
C ASP A 468 10.91 14.96 8.65
N PRO A 469 10.20 15.81 7.85
CA PRO A 469 8.75 15.82 7.64
C PRO A 469 8.22 14.52 7.01
N GLU A 470 6.91 14.24 7.19
CA GLU A 470 6.24 13.18 6.47
C GLU A 470 6.11 13.55 4.97
N VAL A 471 6.20 12.54 4.10
CA VAL A 471 5.94 12.69 2.67
C VAL A 471 4.81 11.76 2.29
N ALA A 472 3.66 12.32 1.90
CA ALA A 472 2.48 11.56 1.50
C ALA A 472 2.11 11.85 0.05
N TRP A 473 1.72 10.83 -0.70
CA TRP A 473 1.29 10.97 -2.08
C TRP A 473 0.25 9.91 -2.46
N VAL A 474 -0.53 10.22 -3.48
CA VAL A 474 -1.53 9.32 -4.05
C VAL A 474 -1.78 9.67 -5.51
N GLY A 475 -2.00 8.65 -6.34
CA GLY A 475 -2.30 8.80 -7.75
C GLY A 475 -1.10 9.19 -8.61
N LEU A 476 -1.36 9.90 -9.70
CA LEU A 476 -0.38 10.22 -10.74
C LEU A 476 0.63 11.27 -10.26
N THR A 477 1.91 11.03 -10.48
CA THR A 477 2.98 12.01 -10.26
C THR A 477 3.23 12.87 -11.51
N GLU A 478 3.93 14.01 -11.38
CA GLU A 478 4.29 14.85 -12.54
C GLU A 478 5.15 14.08 -13.54
N ASP A 479 6.13 13.29 -13.05
CA ASP A 479 7.01 12.50 -13.92
C ASP A 479 6.24 11.39 -14.66
N GLU A 480 5.32 10.71 -13.98
CA GLU A 480 4.46 9.71 -14.63
C GLU A 480 3.51 10.33 -15.65
N ALA A 481 2.90 11.49 -15.32
CA ALA A 481 2.06 12.23 -16.25
C ALA A 481 2.82 12.55 -17.53
N LYS A 482 4.03 13.09 -17.38
CA LYS A 482 4.92 13.42 -18.51
C LYS A 482 5.29 12.17 -19.32
N ALA A 483 5.70 11.09 -18.64
CA ALA A 483 6.08 9.84 -19.30
C ALA A 483 4.91 9.20 -20.08
N LYS A 484 3.68 9.34 -19.57
CA LYS A 484 2.45 8.82 -20.21
C LYS A 484 1.83 9.80 -21.21
N GLY A 485 2.38 11.01 -21.38
CA GLY A 485 1.84 12.03 -22.26
C GLY A 485 0.48 12.59 -21.79
N ILE A 486 0.19 12.47 -20.48
CA ILE A 486 -1.06 12.97 -19.89
C ILE A 486 -0.89 14.46 -19.56
N ALA A 487 -1.74 15.30 -20.16
CA ALA A 487 -1.77 16.72 -19.85
C ALA A 487 -2.39 16.95 -18.46
N VAL A 488 -1.67 17.67 -17.60
CA VAL A 488 -2.13 17.99 -16.25
C VAL A 488 -2.00 19.47 -15.95
N LYS A 489 -2.92 19.99 -15.13
CA LYS A 489 -2.81 21.30 -14.47
C LYS A 489 -2.37 21.08 -13.03
N LYS A 490 -1.46 21.92 -12.56
CA LYS A 490 -0.92 21.84 -11.22
C LYS A 490 -1.46 22.96 -10.34
N GLY A 491 -2.07 22.61 -9.21
CA GLY A 491 -2.32 23.49 -8.08
C GLY A 491 -1.29 23.25 -6.99
N LEU A 492 -0.68 24.31 -6.48
CA LEU A 492 0.32 24.25 -5.41
C LEU A 492 -0.01 25.26 -4.32
N PHE A 493 -0.10 24.78 -3.08
CA PHE A 493 -0.28 25.62 -1.91
C PHE A 493 0.96 25.49 -1.01
N PRO A 494 1.85 26.51 -0.98
CA PRO A 494 3.02 26.48 -0.08
C PRO A 494 2.56 26.70 1.36
N TRP A 495 3.13 25.96 2.30
CA TRP A 495 2.74 26.07 3.71
C TRP A 495 3.23 27.35 4.36
N THR A 496 4.16 28.07 3.75
CA THR A 496 4.50 29.47 4.12
C THR A 496 3.31 30.43 4.02
N ALA A 497 2.21 30.04 3.36
CA ALA A 497 0.94 30.76 3.31
C ALA A 497 -0.09 30.23 4.33
N SER A 498 0.26 29.19 5.12
CA SER A 498 -0.61 28.61 6.13
C SER A 498 -0.30 29.17 7.51
N GLY A 499 -1.21 29.95 8.10
CA GLY A 499 -1.05 30.45 9.46
C GLY A 499 -0.82 29.36 10.50
N ARG A 500 -1.40 28.17 10.30
CA ARG A 500 -1.18 27.02 11.20
C ARG A 500 0.23 26.46 11.09
N ALA A 501 0.74 26.31 9.86
CA ALA A 501 2.10 25.82 9.63
C ALA A 501 3.14 26.78 10.20
N ILE A 502 2.98 28.09 9.92
CA ILE A 502 3.85 29.17 10.44
C ILE A 502 3.84 29.17 11.98
N ALA A 503 2.64 29.11 12.60
CA ALA A 503 2.54 29.12 14.06
C ALA A 503 3.19 27.90 14.74
N ASN A 504 3.27 26.77 14.03
CA ASN A 504 3.95 25.57 14.50
C ASN A 504 5.46 25.53 14.14
N GLY A 505 5.97 26.52 13.40
CA GLY A 505 7.36 26.49 12.86
C GLY A 505 7.61 25.36 11.86
N ARG A 506 6.54 24.92 11.15
CA ARG A 506 6.58 23.77 10.21
C ARG A 506 6.00 24.18 8.85
N ASP A 507 6.50 25.26 8.28
CA ASP A 507 6.04 25.84 7.03
C ASP A 507 6.95 25.50 5.82
N GLU A 508 7.85 24.53 6.00
CA GLU A 508 8.83 24.09 5.00
C GLU A 508 8.23 23.37 3.79
N GLY A 509 7.01 22.87 3.91
CA GLY A 509 6.39 22.00 2.93
C GLY A 509 5.35 22.68 2.04
N PHE A 510 4.63 21.86 1.30
CA PHE A 510 3.52 22.31 0.46
C PHE A 510 2.51 21.18 0.22
N THR A 511 1.31 21.55 -0.21
CA THR A 511 0.32 20.63 -0.76
C THR A 511 0.25 20.84 -2.27
N LYS A 512 0.35 19.75 -3.04
CA LYS A 512 0.27 19.76 -4.49
C LYS A 512 -0.87 18.87 -4.97
N LEU A 513 -1.66 19.36 -5.93
CA LEU A 513 -2.71 18.63 -6.61
C LEU A 513 -2.46 18.66 -8.10
N LEU A 514 -2.69 17.54 -8.77
CA LEU A 514 -2.67 17.43 -10.22
C LEU A 514 -4.10 17.17 -10.71
N PHE A 515 -4.56 17.98 -11.63
CA PHE A 515 -5.87 17.89 -12.24
C PHE A 515 -5.72 17.50 -13.72
N SER A 516 -6.72 16.82 -14.27
CA SER A 516 -6.84 16.66 -15.72
C SER A 516 -6.89 18.04 -16.39
N ALA A 517 -6.19 18.21 -17.51
CA ALA A 517 -6.14 19.49 -18.22
C ALA A 517 -7.36 19.66 -19.12
#